data_8041c4fe33955c6b55bcbe5e28a0cd9a
#
_entry.id   8041c4fe33955c6b55bcbe5e28a0cd9a
#
_cell.length_a   1.000
_cell.length_b   1.000
_cell.length_c   1.000
_cell.angle_alpha   90.00
_cell.angle_beta   90.00
_cell.angle_gamma   90.00
#
_symmetry.space_group_name_H-M   'P 1'
#
loop_
_entity.id
_entity.type
_entity.pdbx_description
1 polymer ?
#
loop_
_entity_poly.entity_id
_entity_poly.type
_entity_poly.pdbx_seq_one_letter_code
_entity_poly.pdbx_strand_id
1 'polypeptide(L)'
;EKGDQGDIGPRGLPGEIGRTEHIAIDETETLEPGEPATVMDTFENWVHHLAFSIPKGDKGDVGERGPQGPAGPPGTEFVSSYGIRYSMTDTQITLPQGADTIIPLPEKGTAFLTEYPDENSIKIKESGVYLVSYLLCGATNEECSLTMSVRANDILQPATSATSEFSAQMISSISGTTIVSLQPNDIITLNVKSSKTVTMKFNGSTNAMLSVTKIH
;
A
#
# COMPACT_ATOMS: atom_id res chain seq x y z
N GLU A 1 20.64 -50.26 8.07
CA GLU A 1 20.38 -49.34 6.94
C GLU A 1 19.55 -48.20 7.47
N LYS A 2 20.03 -47.01 7.22
CA LYS A 2 19.36 -45.75 7.64
C LYS A 2 18.31 -45.46 6.58
N GLY A 3 17.04 -45.46 6.95
CA GLY A 3 15.95 -45.12 6.04
C GLY A 3 16.06 -43.69 5.50
N ASP A 4 15.55 -43.49 4.28
CA ASP A 4 15.56 -42.20 3.60
C ASP A 4 14.77 -41.16 4.38
N GLN A 5 15.27 -39.91 4.34
CA GLN A 5 14.65 -38.76 4.96
C GLN A 5 13.34 -38.43 4.20
N GLY A 6 12.23 -38.39 4.90
CA GLY A 6 10.94 -38.07 4.30
C GLY A 6 10.90 -36.67 3.72
N ASP A 7 10.08 -36.50 2.71
CA ASP A 7 9.89 -35.21 1.98
C ASP A 7 9.37 -34.12 2.87
N ILE A 8 9.82 -32.87 2.58
CA ILE A 8 9.35 -31.66 3.24
C ILE A 8 7.90 -31.39 2.82
N GLY A 9 7.01 -31.31 3.77
CA GLY A 9 5.59 -31.00 3.54
C GLY A 9 5.36 -29.62 2.89
N PRO A 10 4.26 -29.45 2.16
CA PRO A 10 3.94 -28.17 1.48
C PRO A 10 3.71 -27.05 2.48
N ARG A 11 4.10 -25.85 2.07
CA ARG A 11 3.90 -24.60 2.83
C ARG A 11 2.40 -24.30 2.97
N GLY A 12 1.94 -24.06 4.18
CA GLY A 12 0.57 -23.62 4.46
C GLY A 12 0.24 -22.25 3.87
N LEU A 13 -1.04 -22.02 3.59
CA LEU A 13 -1.55 -20.74 3.14
C LEU A 13 -1.40 -19.67 4.24
N PRO A 14 -1.20 -18.39 3.88
CA PRO A 14 -1.24 -17.29 4.85
C PRO A 14 -2.62 -17.25 5.52
N GLY A 15 -2.62 -17.13 6.84
CA GLY A 15 -3.85 -16.93 7.61
C GLY A 15 -4.40 -15.51 7.45
N GLU A 16 -5.71 -15.36 7.60
CA GLU A 16 -6.37 -14.06 7.69
C GLU A 16 -5.88 -13.31 8.94
N ILE A 17 -5.85 -11.98 8.84
CA ILE A 17 -5.51 -11.11 9.98
C ILE A 17 -6.61 -11.28 11.05
N GLY A 18 -6.30 -12.02 12.09
CA GLY A 18 -7.20 -12.29 13.20
C GLY A 18 -7.47 -11.04 14.04
N ARG A 19 -8.72 -10.90 14.47
CA ARG A 19 -9.03 -9.99 15.58
C ARG A 19 -8.36 -10.53 16.83
N THR A 20 -7.94 -9.64 17.72
CA THR A 20 -7.30 -10.03 18.97
C THR A 20 -8.36 -10.61 19.90
N GLU A 21 -8.50 -11.92 19.88
CA GLU A 21 -9.29 -12.66 20.87
C GLU A 21 -8.32 -13.15 21.95
N HIS A 22 -8.78 -13.19 23.17
CA HIS A 22 -8.01 -13.69 24.30
C HIS A 22 -8.46 -15.11 24.61
N ILE A 23 -7.50 -15.94 25.04
CA ILE A 23 -7.77 -17.30 25.51
C ILE A 23 -7.44 -17.37 27.00
N ALA A 24 -8.39 -17.85 27.78
CA ALA A 24 -8.22 -18.20 29.17
C ALA A 24 -8.36 -19.72 29.32
N ILE A 25 -7.52 -20.32 30.14
CA ILE A 25 -7.65 -21.74 30.54
C ILE A 25 -8.26 -21.75 31.93
N ASP A 26 -9.48 -22.28 32.07
CA ASP A 26 -10.23 -22.29 33.31
C ASP A 26 -9.92 -23.54 34.14
N GLU A 27 -9.93 -24.72 33.52
CA GLU A 27 -9.72 -25.98 34.23
C GLU A 27 -9.02 -27.01 33.34
N THR A 28 -8.22 -27.86 33.97
CA THR A 28 -7.60 -29.03 33.33
C THR A 28 -7.77 -30.25 34.21
N GLU A 29 -8.58 -31.23 33.74
CA GLU A 29 -8.80 -32.50 34.41
C GLU A 29 -7.95 -33.60 33.76
N THR A 30 -7.40 -34.45 34.58
CA THR A 30 -6.63 -35.65 34.10
C THR A 30 -7.53 -36.87 34.14
N LEU A 31 -7.80 -37.42 32.97
CA LEU A 31 -8.58 -38.65 32.82
C LEU A 31 -7.71 -39.93 32.89
N GLU A 32 -8.35 -41.09 33.10
CA GLU A 32 -7.66 -42.36 33.05
C GLU A 32 -7.23 -42.74 31.63
N PRO A 33 -6.20 -43.61 31.46
CA PRO A 33 -5.74 -44.07 30.16
C PRO A 33 -6.88 -44.71 29.33
N GLY A 34 -6.99 -44.30 28.03
CA GLY A 34 -7.99 -44.83 27.10
C GLY A 34 -9.29 -44.06 27.02
N GLU A 35 -9.49 -43.07 27.88
CA GLU A 35 -10.62 -42.16 27.74
C GLU A 35 -10.35 -41.06 26.67
N PRO A 36 -11.37 -40.59 25.92
CA PRO A 36 -11.16 -39.58 24.91
C PRO A 36 -10.82 -38.21 25.56
N ALA A 37 -9.78 -37.56 25.05
CA ALA A 37 -9.50 -36.17 25.42
C ALA A 37 -10.60 -35.26 24.86
N THR A 38 -11.08 -34.32 25.68
CA THR A 38 -12.06 -33.33 25.26
C THR A 38 -11.63 -31.93 25.65
N VAL A 39 -12.09 -30.95 24.91
CA VAL A 39 -12.01 -29.53 25.21
C VAL A 39 -13.41 -28.93 25.12
N MET A 40 -13.80 -28.22 26.13
CA MET A 40 -15.01 -27.42 26.12
C MET A 40 -14.59 -25.95 25.94
N ASP A 41 -15.11 -25.30 24.92
CA ASP A 41 -14.90 -23.89 24.64
C ASP A 41 -16.18 -23.13 24.93
N THR A 42 -16.10 -22.13 25.81
CA THR A 42 -17.17 -21.21 26.08
C THR A 42 -16.69 -19.80 25.78
N PHE A 43 -17.29 -19.19 24.75
CA PHE A 43 -16.91 -17.86 24.31
C PHE A 43 -17.74 -16.79 25.00
N GLU A 44 -17.10 -15.95 25.82
CA GLU A 44 -17.74 -14.83 26.50
C GLU A 44 -16.80 -13.62 26.54
N ASN A 45 -17.31 -12.42 26.24
CA ASN A 45 -16.58 -11.14 26.33
C ASN A 45 -15.25 -11.11 25.55
N TRP A 46 -15.19 -11.68 24.35
CA TRP A 46 -13.98 -11.80 23.53
C TRP A 46 -12.88 -12.66 24.16
N VAL A 47 -13.26 -13.51 25.08
CA VAL A 47 -12.39 -14.48 25.70
C VAL A 47 -12.94 -15.88 25.45
N HIS A 48 -12.11 -16.77 24.91
CA HIS A 48 -12.37 -18.20 24.87
C HIS A 48 -11.93 -18.81 26.19
N HIS A 49 -12.89 -19.35 26.94
CA HIS A 49 -12.65 -20.10 28.17
C HIS A 49 -12.56 -21.59 27.84
N LEU A 50 -11.36 -22.15 27.95
CA LEU A 50 -11.09 -23.52 27.61
C LEU A 50 -10.96 -24.41 28.86
N ALA A 51 -11.82 -25.41 28.96
CA ALA A 51 -11.69 -26.50 29.93
C ALA A 51 -11.21 -27.76 29.20
N PHE A 52 -10.12 -28.34 29.68
CA PHE A 52 -9.49 -29.52 29.07
C PHE A 52 -9.69 -30.75 29.96
N SER A 53 -10.10 -31.89 29.36
CA SER A 53 -10.03 -33.21 29.99
C SER A 53 -9.03 -34.06 29.22
N ILE A 54 -7.91 -34.41 29.84
CA ILE A 54 -6.79 -35.04 29.18
C ILE A 54 -6.51 -36.44 29.80
N PRO A 55 -6.59 -37.52 29.02
CA PRO A 55 -6.27 -38.86 29.53
C PRO A 55 -4.76 -39.03 29.81
N LYS A 56 -4.42 -39.76 30.85
CA LYS A 56 -3.06 -40.25 31.05
C LYS A 56 -2.68 -41.13 29.86
N GLY A 57 -1.60 -40.81 29.22
CA GLY A 57 -1.01 -41.70 28.22
C GLY A 57 -0.46 -42.98 28.86
N ASP A 58 -0.61 -44.12 28.17
CA ASP A 58 0.21 -45.27 28.48
C ASP A 58 1.67 -44.90 28.34
N LYS A 59 2.49 -45.41 29.26
CA LYS A 59 3.94 -45.18 29.23
C LYS A 59 4.56 -45.93 28.05
N GLY A 60 4.43 -45.37 26.86
CA GLY A 60 5.10 -45.87 25.68
C GLY A 60 6.51 -45.33 25.59
N ASP A 61 7.38 -46.11 24.99
CA ASP A 61 8.72 -45.65 24.66
C ASP A 61 8.62 -44.48 23.71
N VAL A 62 9.05 -43.33 24.19
CA VAL A 62 9.13 -42.12 23.37
C VAL A 62 10.26 -42.30 22.39
N GLY A 63 9.96 -42.57 21.13
CA GLY A 63 10.92 -42.52 20.05
C GLY A 63 11.60 -41.14 20.01
N GLU A 64 12.87 -41.09 19.72
CA GLU A 64 13.64 -39.86 19.62
C GLU A 64 12.93 -38.88 18.67
N ARG A 65 12.67 -37.70 19.15
CA ARG A 65 12.13 -36.59 18.33
C ARG A 65 13.15 -36.30 17.22
N GLY A 66 12.74 -36.44 15.99
CA GLY A 66 13.57 -36.04 14.86
C GLY A 66 14.08 -34.57 15.01
N PRO A 67 15.25 -34.29 14.45
CA PRO A 67 15.80 -32.91 14.52
C PRO A 67 14.81 -31.91 13.95
N GLN A 68 14.74 -30.76 14.60
CA GLN A 68 13.94 -29.65 14.10
C GLN A 68 14.38 -29.28 12.68
N GLY A 69 13.46 -29.12 11.77
CA GLY A 69 13.78 -28.67 10.41
C GLY A 69 14.51 -27.31 10.46
N PRO A 70 15.33 -27.02 9.46
CA PRO A 70 16.01 -25.72 9.37
C PRO A 70 15.00 -24.59 9.43
N ALA A 71 15.39 -23.48 10.07
CA ALA A 71 14.59 -22.27 10.06
C ALA A 71 14.24 -21.88 8.60
N GLY A 72 13.01 -21.49 8.36
CA GLY A 72 12.62 -20.95 7.05
C GLY A 72 13.52 -19.76 6.66
N PRO A 73 13.68 -19.49 5.38
CA PRO A 73 14.42 -18.32 4.94
C PRO A 73 13.84 -17.05 5.59
N PRO A 74 14.67 -16.07 5.91
CA PRO A 74 14.17 -14.77 6.36
C PRO A 74 13.13 -14.27 5.37
N GLY A 75 12.03 -13.68 5.87
CA GLY A 75 11.10 -12.98 5.01
C GLY A 75 11.84 -11.91 4.21
N THR A 76 11.39 -11.64 2.99
CA THR A 76 11.92 -10.51 2.22
C THR A 76 11.63 -9.23 3.01
N GLU A 77 12.68 -8.51 3.37
CA GLU A 77 12.55 -7.25 4.08
C GLU A 77 11.80 -6.25 3.19
N PHE A 78 10.71 -5.71 3.69
CA PHE A 78 10.00 -4.63 3.01
C PHE A 78 10.82 -3.35 3.14
N VAL A 79 11.31 -2.85 2.01
CA VAL A 79 12.02 -1.58 1.97
C VAL A 79 11.03 -0.48 1.63
N SER A 80 10.80 0.42 2.57
CA SER A 80 9.97 1.61 2.34
C SER A 80 10.60 2.49 1.26
N SER A 81 9.76 3.10 0.42
CA SER A 81 10.18 4.12 -0.54
C SER A 81 9.02 5.10 -0.71
N TYR A 82 9.29 6.38 -0.56
CA TYR A 82 8.27 7.41 -0.69
C TYR A 82 8.88 8.75 -1.10
N GLY A 83 8.05 9.59 -1.70
CA GLY A 83 8.40 10.95 -2.05
C GLY A 83 7.17 11.78 -2.34
N ILE A 84 7.26 13.07 -2.07
CA ILE A 84 6.20 14.03 -2.35
C ILE A 84 6.77 15.32 -2.91
N ARG A 85 6.17 15.81 -3.98
CA ARG A 85 6.37 17.14 -4.51
C ARG A 85 5.05 17.89 -4.55
N TYR A 86 5.11 19.20 -4.39
CA TYR A 86 3.92 20.03 -4.37
C TYR A 86 4.23 21.46 -4.87
N SER A 87 3.18 22.22 -5.08
CA SER A 87 3.23 23.64 -5.44
C SER A 87 2.38 24.46 -4.48
N MET A 88 2.92 25.57 -4.02
CA MET A 88 2.23 26.58 -3.19
C MET A 88 2.30 27.98 -3.84
N THR A 89 2.47 28.03 -5.15
CA THR A 89 2.56 29.30 -5.88
C THR A 89 1.22 30.04 -5.90
N ASP A 90 1.26 31.35 -6.04
CA ASP A 90 0.12 32.22 -6.32
C ASP A 90 0.07 32.69 -7.79
N THR A 91 0.95 32.13 -8.62
CA THR A 91 1.05 32.46 -10.04
C THR A 91 -0.07 31.83 -10.86
N GLN A 92 0.04 31.94 -12.16
CA GLN A 92 -0.88 31.32 -13.11
C GLN A 92 -0.12 30.52 -14.15
N ILE A 93 -0.77 29.48 -14.67
CA ILE A 93 -0.27 28.71 -15.79
C ILE A 93 -1.27 28.72 -16.95
N THR A 94 -0.75 28.66 -18.17
CA THR A 94 -1.59 28.51 -19.36
C THR A 94 -1.66 27.02 -19.72
N LEU A 95 -2.88 26.52 -19.90
CA LEU A 95 -3.18 25.16 -20.33
C LEU A 95 -3.71 25.20 -21.76
N PRO A 96 -2.90 24.90 -22.76
CA PRO A 96 -3.35 24.89 -24.16
C PRO A 96 -4.37 23.79 -24.39
N GLN A 97 -5.34 24.03 -25.26
CA GLN A 97 -6.36 23.04 -25.63
C GLN A 97 -5.72 21.75 -26.14
N GLY A 98 -6.11 20.64 -25.53
CA GLY A 98 -5.70 19.31 -25.95
C GLY A 98 -4.23 18.95 -25.71
N ALA A 99 -3.41 19.93 -25.28
CA ALA A 99 -2.01 19.65 -24.94
C ALA A 99 -1.91 18.97 -23.58
N ASP A 100 -0.95 18.08 -23.47
CA ASP A 100 -0.59 17.42 -22.22
C ASP A 100 0.48 18.25 -21.52
N THR A 101 0.07 18.97 -20.49
CA THR A 101 0.91 19.97 -19.81
C THR A 101 1.38 19.41 -18.47
N ILE A 102 2.69 19.41 -18.24
CA ILE A 102 3.27 19.05 -16.94
C ILE A 102 2.96 20.16 -15.93
N ILE A 103 2.46 19.77 -14.77
CA ILE A 103 2.20 20.70 -13.66
C ILE A 103 3.49 20.93 -12.88
N PRO A 104 3.93 22.20 -12.73
CA PRO A 104 5.09 22.52 -11.91
C PRO A 104 4.86 22.20 -10.43
N LEU A 105 5.83 21.52 -9.83
CA LEU A 105 5.82 21.09 -8.42
C LEU A 105 7.15 21.48 -7.77
N PRO A 106 7.49 22.76 -7.63
CA PRO A 106 8.82 23.22 -7.23
C PRO A 106 9.21 22.81 -5.81
N GLU A 107 8.22 22.66 -4.93
CA GLU A 107 8.49 22.35 -3.52
C GLU A 107 8.78 20.87 -3.30
N LYS A 108 9.78 20.60 -2.46
CA LYS A 108 10.22 19.26 -2.08
C LYS A 108 9.69 18.93 -0.69
N GLY A 109 8.89 17.88 -0.58
CA GLY A 109 8.52 17.31 0.70
C GLY A 109 9.44 16.18 1.13
N THR A 110 9.00 15.40 2.10
CA THR A 110 9.74 14.26 2.64
C THR A 110 9.96 13.20 1.55
N ALA A 111 11.17 12.63 1.51
CA ALA A 111 11.55 11.60 0.56
C ALA A 111 12.44 10.54 1.22
N PHE A 112 12.26 9.29 0.83
CA PHE A 112 13.15 8.19 1.16
C PHE A 112 13.20 7.22 -0.02
N LEU A 113 14.39 6.89 -0.48
CA LEU A 113 14.62 6.07 -1.67
C LEU A 113 13.87 6.55 -2.93
N THR A 114 13.69 7.88 -3.01
CA THR A 114 13.27 8.60 -4.22
C THR A 114 14.19 9.79 -4.45
N GLU A 115 14.24 10.29 -5.66
CA GLU A 115 15.00 11.48 -6.05
C GLU A 115 14.09 12.52 -6.70
N TYR A 116 14.55 13.76 -6.68
CA TYR A 116 13.91 14.89 -7.36
C TYR A 116 14.84 15.44 -8.43
N PRO A 117 14.85 14.83 -9.65
CA PRO A 117 15.81 15.19 -10.70
C PRO A 117 15.59 16.59 -11.25
N ASP A 118 14.36 17.08 -11.21
CA ASP A 118 13.97 18.43 -11.67
C ASP A 118 12.85 18.99 -10.75
N GLU A 119 12.22 20.10 -11.15
CA GLU A 119 11.16 20.77 -10.36
C GLU A 119 9.77 20.14 -10.54
N ASN A 120 9.61 19.14 -11.40
CA ASN A 120 8.30 18.64 -11.82
C ASN A 120 8.13 17.14 -11.61
N SER A 121 9.17 16.44 -11.19
CA SER A 121 9.18 14.99 -11.22
C SER A 121 9.69 14.35 -9.92
N ILE A 122 9.30 13.09 -9.74
CA ILE A 122 9.82 12.18 -8.71
C ILE A 122 10.46 10.99 -9.43
N LYS A 123 11.71 10.68 -9.13
CA LYS A 123 12.41 9.52 -9.65
C LYS A 123 12.39 8.39 -8.62
N ILE A 124 11.99 7.22 -9.07
CA ILE A 124 11.92 6.00 -8.27
C ILE A 124 13.29 5.31 -8.21
N LYS A 125 13.69 4.80 -7.05
CA LYS A 125 14.93 4.02 -6.87
C LYS A 125 14.68 2.52 -6.65
N GLU A 126 13.52 2.16 -6.12
CA GLU A 126 13.18 0.79 -5.77
C GLU A 126 12.02 0.31 -6.62
N SER A 127 12.11 -0.91 -7.16
CA SER A 127 10.96 -1.55 -7.81
C SER A 127 9.89 -1.89 -6.78
N GLY A 128 8.63 -1.88 -7.22
CA GLY A 128 7.52 -2.28 -6.35
C GLY A 128 6.18 -1.75 -6.81
N VAL A 129 5.21 -1.96 -5.94
CA VAL A 129 3.85 -1.45 -6.09
C VAL A 129 3.72 -0.18 -5.24
N TYR A 130 3.28 0.89 -5.87
CA TYR A 130 3.20 2.21 -5.27
C TYR A 130 1.77 2.73 -5.23
N LEU A 131 1.39 3.28 -4.11
CA LEU A 131 0.25 4.16 -4.00
C LEU A 131 0.67 5.53 -4.52
N VAL A 132 0.02 6.01 -5.58
CA VAL A 132 0.27 7.32 -6.19
C VAL A 132 -0.94 8.18 -5.94
N SER A 133 -0.75 9.32 -5.28
CA SER A 133 -1.81 10.29 -4.99
C SER A 133 -1.46 11.64 -5.60
N TYR A 134 -2.45 12.35 -6.11
CA TYR A 134 -2.27 13.65 -6.72
C TYR A 134 -3.46 14.58 -6.45
N LEU A 135 -3.19 15.85 -6.54
CA LEU A 135 -4.15 16.94 -6.38
C LEU A 135 -3.80 18.07 -7.34
N LEU A 136 -4.81 18.71 -7.90
CA LEU A 136 -4.73 20.03 -8.55
C LEU A 136 -5.92 20.88 -8.08
N CYS A 137 -5.66 22.11 -7.67
CA CYS A 137 -6.66 23.03 -7.19
C CYS A 137 -6.35 24.44 -7.72
N GLY A 138 -7.35 25.13 -8.22
CA GLY A 138 -7.21 26.50 -8.74
C GLY A 138 -8.48 26.98 -9.41
N ALA A 139 -8.43 28.20 -9.95
CA ALA A 139 -9.52 28.82 -10.69
C ALA A 139 -9.13 29.04 -12.15
N THR A 140 -9.96 28.62 -13.07
CA THR A 140 -9.77 28.85 -14.51
C THR A 140 -10.47 30.16 -14.94
N ASN A 141 -9.92 30.82 -15.96
CA ASN A 141 -10.53 32.02 -16.50
C ASN A 141 -11.83 31.76 -17.27
N GLU A 142 -12.01 30.56 -17.77
CA GLU A 142 -13.19 30.07 -18.49
C GLU A 142 -13.60 28.69 -17.99
N GLU A 143 -14.86 28.35 -18.23
CA GLU A 143 -15.35 26.98 -17.99
C GLU A 143 -14.68 25.98 -18.92
N CYS A 144 -14.14 24.92 -18.35
CA CYS A 144 -13.44 23.86 -19.08
C CYS A 144 -13.49 22.53 -18.35
N SER A 145 -13.24 21.46 -19.07
CA SER A 145 -12.98 20.15 -18.53
C SER A 145 -11.48 19.93 -18.43
N LEU A 146 -10.99 19.56 -17.25
CA LEU A 146 -9.59 19.19 -17.03
C LEU A 146 -9.48 17.70 -16.77
N THR A 147 -8.57 17.05 -17.48
CA THR A 147 -8.20 15.65 -17.24
C THR A 147 -6.80 15.62 -16.67
N MET A 148 -6.67 15.18 -15.42
CA MET A 148 -5.38 14.90 -14.81
C MET A 148 -4.95 13.47 -15.06
N SER A 149 -3.65 13.27 -15.12
CA SER A 149 -3.03 11.96 -15.22
C SER A 149 -1.61 11.97 -14.67
N VAL A 150 -1.13 10.80 -14.29
CA VAL A 150 0.27 10.58 -13.94
C VAL A 150 0.94 9.84 -15.09
N ARG A 151 2.17 10.25 -15.41
CA ARG A 151 3.03 9.57 -16.38
C ARG A 151 4.26 9.01 -15.71
N ALA A 152 4.67 7.85 -16.19
CA ALA A 152 5.96 7.26 -15.86
C ALA A 152 6.80 7.22 -17.15
N ASN A 153 7.92 7.91 -17.19
CA ASN A 153 8.77 8.06 -18.39
C ASN A 153 7.97 8.54 -19.62
N ASP A 154 7.13 9.55 -19.45
CA ASP A 154 6.20 10.09 -20.44
C ASP A 154 5.08 9.12 -20.90
N ILE A 155 5.04 7.91 -20.35
CA ILE A 155 4.00 6.93 -20.64
C ILE A 155 2.83 7.13 -19.66
N LEU A 156 1.64 7.37 -20.21
CA LEU A 156 0.41 7.50 -19.43
C LEU A 156 0.16 6.26 -18.57
N GLN A 157 -0.13 6.48 -17.29
CA GLN A 157 -0.65 5.45 -16.39
C GLN A 157 -2.18 5.52 -16.39
N PRO A 158 -2.89 4.70 -17.17
CA PRO A 158 -4.33 4.91 -17.43
C PRO A 158 -5.20 4.95 -16.19
N ALA A 159 -4.86 4.15 -15.17
CA ALA A 159 -5.59 4.10 -13.89
C ALA A 159 -5.49 5.40 -13.07
N THR A 160 -4.61 6.33 -13.47
CA THR A 160 -4.47 7.64 -12.82
C THR A 160 -5.32 8.72 -13.46
N SER A 161 -5.99 8.46 -14.59
CA SER A 161 -6.73 9.48 -15.30
C SER A 161 -8.04 9.82 -14.59
N ALA A 162 -8.20 11.08 -14.24
CA ALA A 162 -9.42 11.62 -13.64
C ALA A 162 -9.81 12.91 -14.37
N THR A 163 -11.09 13.12 -14.60
CA THR A 163 -11.63 14.29 -15.29
C THR A 163 -12.62 15.00 -14.39
N SER A 164 -12.57 16.33 -14.37
CA SER A 164 -13.52 17.18 -13.64
C SER A 164 -13.81 18.46 -14.42
N GLU A 165 -15.03 18.98 -14.26
CA GLU A 165 -15.44 20.27 -14.80
C GLU A 165 -15.01 21.39 -13.87
N PHE A 166 -14.42 22.43 -14.45
CA PHE A 166 -13.99 23.64 -13.78
C PHE A 166 -14.84 24.81 -14.23
N SER A 167 -15.55 25.42 -13.30
CA SER A 167 -16.34 26.63 -13.54
C SER A 167 -15.44 27.86 -13.58
N ALA A 168 -15.77 28.81 -14.47
CA ALA A 168 -14.99 30.01 -14.63
C ALA A 168 -14.86 30.79 -13.30
N GLN A 169 -13.65 31.23 -12.98
CA GLN A 169 -13.30 32.04 -11.81
C GLN A 169 -13.67 31.46 -10.44
N MET A 170 -14.10 30.21 -10.40
CA MET A 170 -14.33 29.48 -9.15
C MET A 170 -13.18 28.52 -8.85
N ILE A 171 -12.78 28.46 -7.59
CA ILE A 171 -11.80 27.48 -7.16
C ILE A 171 -12.44 26.10 -7.24
N SER A 172 -11.86 25.27 -8.08
CA SER A 172 -12.23 23.87 -8.26
C SER A 172 -11.01 22.98 -8.01
N SER A 173 -11.24 21.73 -7.72
CA SER A 173 -10.16 20.77 -7.49
C SER A 173 -10.45 19.44 -8.18
N ILE A 174 -9.36 18.77 -8.53
CA ILE A 174 -9.35 17.38 -9.00
C ILE A 174 -8.27 16.63 -8.26
N SER A 175 -8.57 15.46 -7.78
CA SER A 175 -7.63 14.60 -7.07
C SER A 175 -7.87 13.15 -7.42
N GLY A 176 -6.87 12.33 -7.20
CA GLY A 176 -6.97 10.90 -7.37
C GLY A 176 -5.91 10.17 -6.58
N THR A 177 -6.21 8.89 -6.33
CA THR A 177 -5.30 7.95 -5.71
C THR A 177 -5.45 6.61 -6.40
N THR A 178 -4.33 6.01 -6.78
CA THR A 178 -4.32 4.73 -7.48
C THR A 178 -3.07 3.93 -7.15
N ILE A 179 -3.07 2.68 -7.55
CA ILE A 179 -1.94 1.77 -7.38
C ILE A 179 -1.28 1.55 -8.74
N VAL A 180 0.05 1.74 -8.78
CA VAL A 180 0.87 1.61 -9.98
C VAL A 180 2.11 0.78 -9.67
N SER A 181 2.49 -0.12 -10.59
CA SER A 181 3.77 -0.82 -10.52
C SER A 181 4.86 0.06 -11.14
N LEU A 182 5.91 0.35 -10.38
CA LEU A 182 7.01 1.21 -10.83
C LEU A 182 8.34 0.47 -10.73
N GLN A 183 9.28 0.88 -11.58
CA GLN A 183 10.63 0.31 -11.69
C GLN A 183 11.69 1.34 -11.27
N PRO A 184 12.90 0.89 -10.91
CA PRO A 184 14.02 1.79 -10.66
C PRO A 184 14.29 2.66 -11.87
N ASN A 185 14.52 3.95 -11.63
CA ASN A 185 14.71 5.03 -12.61
C ASN A 185 13.44 5.52 -13.30
N ASP A 186 12.25 5.02 -13.00
CA ASP A 186 11.04 5.65 -13.50
C ASP A 186 10.92 7.09 -13.01
N ILE A 187 10.64 7.99 -13.93
CA ILE A 187 10.42 9.42 -13.69
C ILE A 187 8.93 9.69 -13.74
N ILE A 188 8.39 10.10 -12.61
CA ILE A 188 6.95 10.26 -12.43
C ILE A 188 6.60 11.74 -12.49
N THR A 189 5.68 12.11 -13.37
CA THR A 189 5.19 13.48 -13.56
C THR A 189 3.69 13.56 -13.41
N LEU A 190 3.20 14.73 -13.01
CA LEU A 190 1.79 15.06 -12.95
C LEU A 190 1.43 15.91 -14.17
N ASN A 191 0.48 15.43 -14.95
CA ASN A 191 0.08 16.06 -16.20
C ASN A 191 -1.39 16.44 -16.19
N VAL A 192 -1.72 17.52 -16.89
CA VAL A 192 -3.10 17.95 -17.11
C VAL A 192 -3.34 18.23 -18.59
N LYS A 193 -4.52 17.85 -19.06
CA LYS A 193 -5.03 18.14 -20.39
C LYS A 193 -6.33 18.92 -20.26
N SER A 194 -6.41 20.07 -20.94
CA SER A 194 -7.61 20.92 -20.94
C SER A 194 -8.43 20.76 -22.21
N SER A 195 -9.75 20.80 -22.08
CA SER A 195 -10.68 20.81 -23.21
C SER A 195 -10.67 22.13 -24.01
N LYS A 196 -10.17 23.21 -23.41
CA LYS A 196 -10.01 24.54 -24.03
C LYS A 196 -8.66 25.13 -23.64
N THR A 197 -8.18 26.12 -24.37
CA THR A 197 -7.05 26.93 -23.92
C THR A 197 -7.52 27.84 -22.79
N VAL A 198 -7.02 27.59 -21.56
CA VAL A 198 -7.39 28.36 -20.37
C VAL A 198 -6.17 28.79 -19.60
N THR A 199 -6.33 29.86 -18.82
CA THR A 199 -5.35 30.25 -17.80
C THR A 199 -5.90 29.81 -16.44
N MET A 200 -5.13 29.03 -15.72
CA MET A 200 -5.42 28.59 -14.36
C MET A 200 -4.62 29.42 -13.36
N LYS A 201 -5.32 30.06 -12.43
CA LYS A 201 -4.75 30.84 -11.35
C LYS A 201 -4.71 30.03 -10.07
N PHE A 202 -3.57 30.05 -9.40
CA PHE A 202 -3.34 29.48 -8.10
C PHE A 202 -3.57 30.49 -6.97
N ASN A 203 -3.71 30.05 -5.74
CA ASN A 203 -4.14 30.89 -4.61
C ASN A 203 -3.13 30.93 -3.44
N GLY A 204 -1.89 30.49 -3.65
CA GLY A 204 -0.85 30.51 -2.62
C GLY A 204 -0.97 29.45 -1.52
N SER A 205 -1.96 28.54 -1.60
CA SER A 205 -2.02 27.32 -0.76
C SER A 205 -1.48 26.12 -1.55
N THR A 206 -1.58 24.91 -1.04
CA THR A 206 -1.19 23.72 -1.82
C THR A 206 -2.12 23.58 -3.02
N ASN A 207 -1.63 23.98 -4.18
CA ASN A 207 -2.38 24.01 -5.42
C ASN A 207 -2.26 22.74 -6.23
N ALA A 208 -1.09 22.12 -6.16
CA ALA A 208 -0.81 20.86 -6.82
C ALA A 208 0.09 19.99 -5.92
N MET A 209 -0.10 18.70 -6.03
CA MET A 209 0.68 17.73 -5.27
C MET A 209 0.77 16.42 -6.07
N LEU A 210 1.93 15.81 -6.00
CA LEU A 210 2.17 14.43 -6.44
C LEU A 210 2.93 13.71 -5.34
N SER A 211 2.40 12.59 -4.87
CA SER A 211 3.06 11.73 -3.91
C SER A 211 3.11 10.28 -4.38
N VAL A 212 4.17 9.60 -4.04
CA VAL A 212 4.38 8.18 -4.28
C VAL A 212 4.76 7.52 -2.96
N THR A 213 4.16 6.36 -2.66
CA THR A 213 4.48 5.58 -1.46
C THR A 213 4.47 4.10 -1.81
N LYS A 214 5.60 3.43 -1.64
CA LYS A 214 5.71 1.98 -1.88
C LYS A 214 4.87 1.23 -0.85
N ILE A 215 4.04 0.30 -1.33
CA ILE A 215 3.16 -0.54 -0.51
C ILE A 215 3.50 -2.03 -0.62
N HIS A 216 4.31 -2.40 -1.64
CA HIS A 216 4.78 -3.78 -1.82
C HIS A 216 6.04 -3.83 -2.69
#